data_404b4e8867d1313af628165dc191172b
#
_entry.id   404b4e8867d1313af628165dc191172b
#
_cell.length_a   1.000
_cell.length_b   1.000
_cell.length_c   1.000
_cell.angle_alpha   90.00
_cell.angle_beta   90.00
_cell.angle_gamma   90.00
#
_symmetry.space_group_name_H-M   'P 1'
#
loop_
_entity.id
_entity.type
_entity.pdbx_description
1 polymer ?
#
loop_
_entity_poly.entity_id
_entity_poly.type
_entity_poly.pdbx_seq_one_letter_code
_entity_poly.pdbx_strand_id
1 'polypeptide(L)'
;LFCAIALQAGHELSRDEVIERLWPNRDFLQARNSYYVAWSSMKHYLMGIDENFKMLVPPYSSGSHGYIDTTMCSVDVLDFESEIMQARKAQSRGEDTVALHHYGQAVSLYRGDLLPGDLHVDWLTQPREYYHCLYIEGMIAAAEICLSSQQPQRAIEFIESALHKDRSREKLYEIAMRSYAQASRREDALNAYLACKKYLNEEFGLDPSASLQKFYVSLISE
;
A
#
# COMPACT_ATOMS: atom_id res chain seq x y z
N LEU A 1 -2.00 18.67 -7.48
CA LEU A 1 -0.62 19.09 -7.73
C LEU A 1 0.32 18.66 -6.58
N PHE A 2 0.05 19.06 -5.33
CA PHE A 2 0.90 18.71 -4.18
C PHE A 2 1.13 17.19 -4.07
N CYS A 3 0.06 16.40 -4.12
CA CYS A 3 0.15 14.94 -4.05
C CYS A 3 0.98 14.32 -5.19
N ALA A 4 0.86 14.88 -6.42
CA ALA A 4 1.65 14.38 -7.55
C ALA A 4 3.16 14.61 -7.34
N ILE A 5 3.54 15.72 -6.69
CA ILE A 5 4.92 16.02 -6.34
C ILE A 5 5.36 15.22 -5.12
N ALA A 6 4.49 15.06 -4.11
CA ALA A 6 4.80 14.31 -2.89
C ALA A 6 5.09 12.83 -3.17
N LEU A 7 4.37 12.21 -4.11
CA LEU A 7 4.64 10.82 -4.54
C LEU A 7 5.99 10.64 -5.25
N GLN A 8 6.64 11.73 -5.61
CA GLN A 8 7.97 11.76 -6.21
C GLN A 8 8.97 12.51 -5.32
N ALA A 9 8.65 12.69 -4.04
CA ALA A 9 9.51 13.41 -3.11
C ALA A 9 10.90 12.77 -3.05
N GLY A 10 11.95 13.61 -2.99
CA GLY A 10 13.33 13.16 -3.15
C GLY A 10 13.80 13.05 -4.61
N HIS A 11 12.90 13.15 -5.59
CA HIS A 11 13.22 13.18 -7.01
C HIS A 11 12.73 14.47 -7.66
N GLU A 12 13.49 14.96 -8.64
CA GLU A 12 13.07 16.09 -9.44
C GLU A 12 12.00 15.64 -10.45
N LEU A 13 10.85 16.30 -10.41
CA LEU A 13 9.77 16.08 -11.37
C LEU A 13 9.69 17.32 -12.28
N SER A 14 9.85 17.13 -13.58
CA SER A 14 9.78 18.25 -14.53
C SER A 14 8.37 18.83 -14.58
N ARG A 15 8.28 20.12 -14.86
CA ARG A 15 6.98 20.79 -15.06
C ARG A 15 6.12 20.09 -16.11
N ASP A 16 6.75 19.66 -17.21
CA ASP A 16 6.03 19.11 -18.35
C ASP A 16 5.48 17.72 -18.02
N GLU A 17 6.21 16.89 -17.25
CA GLU A 17 5.69 15.63 -16.70
C GLU A 17 4.51 15.85 -15.76
N VAL A 18 4.55 16.87 -14.92
CA VAL A 18 3.40 17.21 -14.05
C VAL A 18 2.20 17.66 -14.87
N ILE A 19 2.43 18.47 -15.91
CA ILE A 19 1.37 18.96 -16.80
C ILE A 19 0.71 17.79 -17.52
N GLU A 20 1.50 16.89 -18.11
CA GLU A 20 1.01 15.72 -18.83
C GLU A 20 0.19 14.79 -17.90
N ARG A 21 0.66 14.60 -16.67
CA ARG A 21 -0.01 13.76 -15.68
C ARG A 21 -1.35 14.34 -15.20
N LEU A 22 -1.40 15.64 -14.92
CA LEU A 22 -2.58 16.28 -14.31
C LEU A 22 -3.60 16.83 -15.32
N TRP A 23 -3.16 17.14 -16.55
CA TRP A 23 -4.00 17.72 -17.60
C TRP A 23 -3.76 17.06 -18.97
N PRO A 24 -3.82 15.73 -19.08
CA PRO A 24 -3.41 14.99 -20.30
C PRO A 24 -4.23 15.36 -21.56
N ASN A 25 -5.47 15.83 -21.37
CA ASN A 25 -6.40 16.14 -22.47
C ASN A 25 -6.57 17.65 -22.74
N ARG A 26 -5.70 18.49 -22.18
CA ARG A 26 -5.76 19.94 -22.39
C ARG A 26 -4.72 20.40 -23.41
N ASP A 27 -5.07 21.47 -24.16
CA ASP A 27 -4.08 22.19 -24.94
C ASP A 27 -2.89 22.61 -24.07
N PHE A 28 -1.67 22.46 -24.60
CA PHE A 28 -0.44 22.68 -23.85
C PHE A 28 -0.35 24.07 -23.19
N LEU A 29 -0.79 25.12 -23.88
CA LEU A 29 -0.76 26.49 -23.32
C LEU A 29 -1.76 26.64 -22.18
N GLN A 30 -2.95 26.04 -22.30
CA GLN A 30 -3.97 26.05 -21.25
C GLN A 30 -3.53 25.21 -20.05
N ALA A 31 -2.97 24.02 -20.28
CA ALA A 31 -2.45 23.14 -19.24
C ALA A 31 -1.31 23.80 -18.48
N ARG A 32 -0.39 24.48 -19.19
CA ARG A 32 0.70 25.26 -18.59
C ARG A 32 0.18 26.39 -17.70
N ASN A 33 -0.83 27.12 -18.14
CA ASN A 33 -1.44 28.17 -17.33
C ASN A 33 -2.11 27.58 -16.08
N SER A 34 -2.82 26.44 -16.23
CA SER A 34 -3.42 25.73 -15.10
C SER A 34 -2.36 25.28 -14.08
N TYR A 35 -1.20 24.80 -14.55
CA TYR A 35 -0.07 24.46 -13.70
C TYR A 35 0.41 25.65 -12.86
N TYR A 36 0.62 26.82 -13.47
CA TYR A 36 1.08 28.01 -12.74
C TYR A 36 0.07 28.49 -11.69
N VAL A 37 -1.21 28.48 -12.03
CA VAL A 37 -2.29 28.82 -11.09
C VAL A 37 -2.32 27.82 -9.92
N ALA A 38 -2.27 26.52 -10.21
CA ALA A 38 -2.27 25.48 -9.19
C ALA A 38 -1.01 25.55 -8.30
N TRP A 39 0.16 25.83 -8.90
CA TRP A 39 1.42 26.01 -8.17
C TRP A 39 1.36 27.21 -7.21
N SER A 40 0.90 28.36 -7.70
CA SER A 40 0.75 29.56 -6.88
C SER A 40 -0.25 29.36 -5.74
N SER A 41 -1.39 28.72 -6.02
CA SER A 41 -2.43 28.43 -5.02
C SER A 41 -1.92 27.46 -3.96
N MET A 42 -1.24 26.38 -4.37
CA MET A 42 -0.62 25.40 -3.47
C MET A 42 0.38 26.08 -2.55
N LYS A 43 1.30 26.89 -3.11
CA LYS A 43 2.31 27.60 -2.33
C LYS A 43 1.67 28.56 -1.34
N HIS A 44 0.68 29.33 -1.77
CA HIS A 44 -0.04 30.26 -0.89
C HIS A 44 -0.75 29.52 0.26
N TYR A 45 -1.41 28.41 -0.04
CA TYR A 45 -2.07 27.58 0.96
C TYR A 45 -1.08 27.00 1.99
N LEU A 46 0.01 26.42 1.54
CA LEU A 46 1.03 25.85 2.41
C LEU A 46 1.67 26.90 3.32
N MET A 47 2.02 28.06 2.76
CA MET A 47 2.56 29.18 3.55
C MET A 47 1.55 29.76 4.55
N GLY A 48 0.25 29.61 4.30
CA GLY A 48 -0.81 29.99 5.25
C GLY A 48 -0.89 29.04 6.45
N ILE A 49 -0.41 27.80 6.31
CA ILE A 49 -0.32 26.82 7.42
C ILE A 49 0.94 27.07 8.25
N ASP A 50 2.09 27.13 7.61
CA ASP A 50 3.39 27.42 8.24
C ASP A 50 4.33 28.09 7.23
N GLU A 51 4.96 29.20 7.62
CA GLU A 51 5.92 29.91 6.75
C GLU A 51 7.12 29.06 6.34
N ASN A 52 7.48 28.03 7.12
CA ASN A 52 8.56 27.12 6.81
C ASN A 52 8.25 26.24 5.58
N PHE A 53 6.99 26.05 5.21
CA PHE A 53 6.63 25.34 3.98
C PHE A 53 7.16 26.00 2.70
N LYS A 54 7.56 27.27 2.72
CA LYS A 54 8.27 27.88 1.60
C LYS A 54 9.59 27.17 1.24
N MET A 55 10.21 26.49 2.21
CA MET A 55 11.44 25.72 2.02
C MET A 55 11.19 24.35 1.39
N LEU A 56 10.00 23.75 1.63
CA LEU A 56 9.60 22.47 1.04
C LEU A 56 9.29 22.58 -0.46
N VAL A 57 8.88 23.78 -0.90
CA VAL A 57 8.52 24.05 -2.28
C VAL A 57 9.36 25.21 -2.77
N PRO A 58 10.53 24.95 -3.35
CA PRO A 58 11.46 26.02 -3.77
C PRO A 58 10.81 26.99 -4.75
N PRO A 59 11.30 28.23 -4.82
CA PRO A 59 10.77 29.22 -5.75
C PRO A 59 10.94 28.72 -7.17
N TYR A 60 9.90 28.89 -7.96
CA TYR A 60 9.91 28.57 -9.38
C TYR A 60 10.99 29.42 -10.09
N SER A 61 12.00 28.75 -10.65
CA SER A 61 12.93 29.34 -11.62
C SER A 61 12.66 28.76 -13.01
N SER A 62 12.93 29.52 -14.07
CA SER A 62 12.70 29.04 -15.43
C SER A 62 13.49 27.76 -15.70
N GLY A 63 12.76 26.66 -15.96
CA GLY A 63 13.32 25.32 -16.12
C GLY A 63 13.35 24.47 -14.84
N SER A 64 12.79 24.96 -13.72
CA SER A 64 12.81 24.23 -12.45
C SER A 64 11.79 23.11 -12.39
N HIS A 65 12.17 22.09 -11.66
CA HIS A 65 11.41 20.91 -11.36
C HIS A 65 10.60 21.13 -10.07
N GLY A 66 9.42 20.52 -9.96
CA GLY A 66 8.71 20.38 -8.68
C GLY A 66 9.52 19.45 -7.77
N TYR A 67 9.83 19.90 -6.57
CA TYR A 67 10.64 19.15 -5.62
C TYR A 67 10.10 19.32 -4.21
N ILE A 68 10.00 18.23 -3.47
CA ILE A 68 9.76 18.26 -2.02
C ILE A 68 11.00 17.69 -1.36
N ASP A 69 11.58 18.46 -0.47
CA ASP A 69 12.76 18.06 0.29
C ASP A 69 12.36 17.11 1.42
N THR A 70 12.67 15.83 1.25
CA THR A 70 12.39 14.78 2.24
C THR A 70 13.23 14.88 3.51
N THR A 71 14.24 15.75 3.54
CA THR A 71 14.96 16.05 4.79
C THR A 71 14.18 16.97 5.72
N MET A 72 13.20 17.69 5.17
CA MET A 72 12.38 18.68 5.91
C MET A 72 11.00 18.11 6.29
N CYS A 73 10.55 17.05 5.66
CA CYS A 73 9.25 16.42 5.93
C CYS A 73 9.27 14.94 5.58
N SER A 74 8.43 14.16 6.25
CA SER A 74 8.13 12.78 5.86
C SER A 74 6.90 12.73 4.95
N VAL A 75 6.87 11.74 4.06
CA VAL A 75 5.73 11.43 3.23
C VAL A 75 5.34 9.98 3.55
N ASP A 76 4.21 9.80 4.18
CA ASP A 76 3.76 8.53 4.76
C ASP A 76 3.79 7.34 3.78
N VAL A 77 3.44 7.58 2.53
CA VAL A 77 3.47 6.55 1.49
C VAL A 77 4.90 6.12 1.11
N LEU A 78 5.86 7.05 1.13
CA LEU A 78 7.28 6.74 0.87
C LEU A 78 7.93 6.08 2.08
N ASP A 79 7.56 6.50 3.29
CA ASP A 79 7.98 5.85 4.52
C ASP A 79 7.47 4.40 4.57
N PHE A 80 6.20 4.17 4.19
CA PHE A 80 5.62 2.84 4.04
C PHE A 80 6.42 1.96 3.06
N GLU A 81 6.72 2.49 1.86
CA GLU A 81 7.50 1.77 0.85
C GLU A 81 8.91 1.43 1.37
N SER A 82 9.56 2.39 2.02
CA SER A 82 10.87 2.20 2.65
C SER A 82 10.83 1.09 3.70
N GLU A 83 9.82 1.06 4.57
CA GLU A 83 9.65 0.01 5.58
C GLU A 83 9.48 -1.38 4.94
N ILE A 84 8.65 -1.51 3.90
CA ILE A 84 8.50 -2.77 3.16
C ILE A 84 9.83 -3.21 2.52
N MET A 85 10.59 -2.29 1.92
CA MET A 85 11.89 -2.59 1.33
C MET A 85 12.91 -3.06 2.38
N GLN A 86 12.95 -2.41 3.54
CA GLN A 86 13.80 -2.80 4.66
C GLN A 86 13.43 -4.19 5.19
N ALA A 87 12.12 -4.47 5.32
CA ALA A 87 11.63 -5.77 5.72
C ALA A 87 12.08 -6.88 4.76
N ARG A 88 11.90 -6.68 3.45
CA ARG A 88 12.33 -7.63 2.41
C ARG A 88 13.84 -7.85 2.42
N LYS A 89 14.62 -6.80 2.64
CA LYS A 89 16.08 -6.88 2.75
C LYS A 89 16.51 -7.67 3.99
N ALA A 90 15.89 -7.45 5.14
CA ALA A 90 16.14 -8.21 6.36
C ALA A 90 15.75 -9.68 6.17
N GLN A 91 14.58 -9.96 5.59
CA GLN A 91 14.11 -11.31 5.29
C GLN A 91 15.10 -12.08 4.37
N SER A 92 15.63 -11.42 3.33
CA SER A 92 16.62 -12.05 2.44
C SER A 92 17.93 -12.43 3.11
N ARG A 93 18.20 -11.87 4.32
CA ARG A 93 19.36 -12.18 5.15
C ARG A 93 19.05 -13.17 6.27
N GLY A 94 17.79 -13.62 6.38
CA GLY A 94 17.36 -14.48 7.47
C GLY A 94 17.20 -13.73 8.82
N GLU A 95 17.12 -12.41 8.81
CA GLU A 95 16.96 -11.54 9.98
C GLU A 95 15.47 -11.37 10.30
N ASP A 96 14.78 -12.48 10.58
CA ASP A 96 13.31 -12.54 10.70
C ASP A 96 12.74 -11.53 11.72
N THR A 97 13.39 -11.36 12.87
CA THR A 97 12.94 -10.40 13.89
C THR A 97 12.99 -8.96 13.38
N VAL A 98 14.03 -8.60 12.61
CA VAL A 98 14.18 -7.28 12.01
C VAL A 98 13.14 -7.10 10.90
N ALA A 99 12.95 -8.12 10.07
CA ALA A 99 11.92 -8.11 9.03
C ALA A 99 10.52 -7.87 9.60
N LEU A 100 10.14 -8.62 10.66
CA LEU A 100 8.85 -8.47 11.34
C LEU A 100 8.67 -7.10 12.02
N HIS A 101 9.74 -6.48 12.48
CA HIS A 101 9.69 -5.11 12.99
C HIS A 101 9.30 -4.13 11.88
N HIS A 102 9.98 -4.17 10.74
CA HIS A 102 9.71 -3.30 9.61
C HIS A 102 8.32 -3.55 8.99
N TYR A 103 7.88 -4.81 8.85
CA TYR A 103 6.51 -5.10 8.42
C TYR A 103 5.47 -4.52 9.38
N GLY A 104 5.72 -4.57 10.69
CA GLY A 104 4.85 -3.96 11.70
C GLY A 104 4.77 -2.43 11.56
N GLN A 105 5.89 -1.75 11.27
CA GLN A 105 5.89 -0.31 10.98
C GLN A 105 5.09 0.00 9.72
N ALA A 106 5.25 -0.79 8.65
CA ALA A 106 4.50 -0.63 7.42
C ALA A 106 2.98 -0.74 7.65
N VAL A 107 2.51 -1.69 8.48
CA VAL A 107 1.08 -1.80 8.85
C VAL A 107 0.56 -0.50 9.46
N SER A 108 1.34 0.12 10.34
CA SER A 108 0.92 1.35 11.03
C SER A 108 0.82 2.56 10.09
N LEU A 109 1.62 2.57 9.02
CA LEU A 109 1.63 3.63 8.00
C LEU A 109 0.52 3.46 6.97
N TYR A 110 0.14 2.22 6.61
CA TYR A 110 -0.89 1.95 5.61
C TYR A 110 -2.29 2.11 6.19
N ARG A 111 -2.87 3.28 6.05
CA ARG A 111 -4.22 3.59 6.57
C ARG A 111 -5.34 3.19 5.62
N GLY A 112 -5.04 2.99 4.35
CA GLY A 112 -5.99 2.65 3.28
C GLY A 112 -5.48 3.05 1.92
N ASP A 113 -6.38 3.09 0.94
CA ASP A 113 -6.02 3.44 -0.42
C ASP A 113 -5.49 4.87 -0.53
N LEU A 114 -4.55 5.06 -1.43
CA LEU A 114 -3.95 6.34 -1.72
C LEU A 114 -5.02 7.34 -2.21
N LEU A 115 -5.18 8.47 -1.51
CA LEU A 115 -6.12 9.55 -1.86
C LEU A 115 -7.54 9.03 -2.14
N PRO A 116 -8.24 8.44 -1.16
CA PRO A 116 -9.52 7.75 -1.38
C PRO A 116 -10.65 8.68 -1.85
N GLY A 117 -10.53 10.00 -1.65
CA GLY A 117 -11.49 10.99 -2.12
C GLY A 117 -11.46 11.26 -3.63
N ASP A 118 -10.39 10.87 -4.33
CA ASP A 118 -10.14 11.23 -5.73
C ASP A 118 -10.28 10.02 -6.67
N LEU A 119 -11.36 9.25 -6.55
CA LEU A 119 -11.55 7.97 -7.25
C LEU A 119 -11.50 8.06 -8.79
N HIS A 120 -11.81 9.22 -9.36
CA HIS A 120 -11.89 9.43 -10.83
C HIS A 120 -10.62 10.01 -11.45
N VAL A 121 -9.50 9.96 -10.75
CA VAL A 121 -8.22 10.52 -11.22
C VAL A 121 -7.37 9.41 -11.80
N ASP A 122 -7.32 9.31 -13.12
CA ASP A 122 -6.68 8.22 -13.87
C ASP A 122 -5.22 7.97 -13.48
N TRP A 123 -4.42 9.02 -13.29
CA TRP A 123 -3.01 8.87 -12.94
C TRP A 123 -2.76 8.26 -11.55
N LEU A 124 -3.78 8.20 -10.68
CA LEU A 124 -3.70 7.56 -9.36
C LEU A 124 -3.98 6.04 -9.41
N THR A 125 -4.55 5.53 -10.48
CA THR A 125 -4.93 4.11 -10.58
C THR A 125 -3.74 3.19 -10.38
N GLN A 126 -2.66 3.39 -11.13
CA GLN A 126 -1.45 2.57 -11.01
C GLN A 126 -0.75 2.73 -9.64
N PRO A 127 -0.52 3.94 -9.09
CA PRO A 127 0.01 4.08 -7.75
C PRO A 127 -0.84 3.42 -6.67
N ARG A 128 -2.17 3.52 -6.73
CA ARG A 128 -3.06 2.85 -5.78
C ARG A 128 -2.89 1.34 -5.80
N GLU A 129 -2.95 0.76 -6.98
CA GLU A 129 -2.77 -0.68 -7.17
C GLU A 129 -1.38 -1.14 -6.69
N TYR A 130 -0.33 -0.38 -7.01
CA TYR A 130 1.03 -0.65 -6.56
C TYR A 130 1.13 -0.70 -5.03
N TYR A 131 0.67 0.34 -4.32
CA TYR A 131 0.76 0.40 -2.86
C TYR A 131 -0.16 -0.62 -2.19
N HIS A 132 -1.33 -0.87 -2.76
CA HIS A 132 -2.23 -1.92 -2.29
C HIS A 132 -1.57 -3.31 -2.40
N CYS A 133 -1.03 -3.65 -3.57
CA CYS A 133 -0.31 -4.90 -3.78
C CYS A 133 0.90 -5.03 -2.86
N LEU A 134 1.68 -3.96 -2.71
CA LEU A 134 2.85 -3.93 -1.84
C LEU A 134 2.48 -4.21 -0.38
N TYR A 135 1.36 -3.65 0.11
CA TYR A 135 0.83 -3.92 1.43
C TYR A 135 0.43 -5.39 1.59
N ILE A 136 -0.40 -5.91 0.70
CA ILE A 136 -0.89 -7.29 0.79
C ILE A 136 0.25 -8.30 0.74
N GLU A 137 1.20 -8.13 -0.17
CA GLU A 137 2.40 -9.00 -0.26
C GLU A 137 3.27 -8.92 1.00
N GLY A 138 3.43 -7.72 1.56
CA GLY A 138 4.16 -7.53 2.81
C GLY A 138 3.50 -8.28 3.98
N MET A 139 2.16 -8.22 4.08
CA MET A 139 1.42 -8.92 5.14
C MET A 139 1.49 -10.45 4.98
N ILE A 140 1.43 -10.95 3.76
CA ILE A 140 1.63 -12.35 3.45
C ILE A 140 3.02 -12.80 3.90
N ALA A 141 4.07 -12.06 3.52
CA ALA A 141 5.44 -12.39 3.88
C ALA A 141 5.66 -12.38 5.40
N ALA A 142 5.12 -11.37 6.10
CA ALA A 142 5.19 -11.29 7.56
C ALA A 142 4.50 -12.47 8.24
N ALA A 143 3.32 -12.85 7.76
CA ALA A 143 2.59 -14.00 8.31
C ALA A 143 3.34 -15.32 8.06
N GLU A 144 3.95 -15.50 6.89
CA GLU A 144 4.75 -16.69 6.59
C GLU A 144 5.99 -16.79 7.49
N ILE A 145 6.68 -15.66 7.78
CA ILE A 145 7.77 -15.63 8.76
C ILE A 145 7.25 -16.03 10.16
N CYS A 146 6.11 -15.49 10.58
CA CYS A 146 5.53 -15.81 11.88
C CYS A 146 5.16 -17.31 11.98
N LEU A 147 4.61 -17.90 10.92
CA LEU A 147 4.27 -19.34 10.89
C LEU A 147 5.53 -20.22 10.98
N SER A 148 6.59 -19.88 10.24
CA SER A 148 7.84 -20.62 10.29
C SER A 148 8.53 -20.51 11.65
N SER A 149 8.36 -19.37 12.34
CA SER A 149 8.89 -19.11 13.68
C SER A 149 7.96 -19.56 14.82
N GLN A 150 6.94 -20.38 14.55
CA GLN A 150 5.96 -20.86 15.53
C GLN A 150 5.25 -19.75 16.32
N GLN A 151 4.92 -18.64 15.64
CA GLN A 151 4.21 -17.49 16.19
C GLN A 151 2.82 -17.30 15.50
N PRO A 152 1.91 -18.29 15.58
CA PRO A 152 0.68 -18.25 14.78
C PRO A 152 -0.25 -17.09 15.15
N GLN A 153 -0.24 -16.63 16.39
CA GLN A 153 -1.07 -15.50 16.81
C GLN A 153 -0.67 -14.21 16.09
N ARG A 154 0.63 -13.94 15.91
CA ARG A 154 1.10 -12.79 15.13
C ARG A 154 0.82 -12.96 13.64
N ALA A 155 0.89 -14.19 13.11
CA ALA A 155 0.50 -14.47 11.73
C ALA A 155 -0.98 -14.12 11.49
N ILE A 156 -1.86 -14.45 12.44
CA ILE A 156 -3.29 -14.11 12.40
C ILE A 156 -3.47 -12.59 12.31
N GLU A 157 -2.79 -11.81 13.15
CA GLU A 157 -2.88 -10.34 13.16
C GLU A 157 -2.54 -9.74 11.79
N PHE A 158 -1.46 -10.18 11.15
CA PHE A 158 -1.07 -9.72 9.82
C PHE A 158 -2.10 -10.09 8.76
N ILE A 159 -2.57 -11.33 8.78
CA ILE A 159 -3.52 -11.81 7.76
C ILE A 159 -4.91 -11.23 7.92
N GLU A 160 -5.42 -11.09 9.14
CA GLU A 160 -6.70 -10.41 9.39
C GLU A 160 -6.65 -8.96 8.89
N SER A 161 -5.53 -8.26 9.13
CA SER A 161 -5.31 -6.91 8.63
C SER A 161 -5.36 -6.84 7.10
N ALA A 162 -4.75 -7.83 6.41
CA ALA A 162 -4.79 -7.93 4.95
C ALA A 162 -6.18 -8.27 4.42
N LEU A 163 -6.87 -9.24 5.03
CA LEU A 163 -8.23 -9.65 4.66
C LEU A 163 -9.26 -8.53 4.86
N HIS A 164 -9.01 -7.63 5.81
CA HIS A 164 -9.85 -6.44 5.98
C HIS A 164 -9.74 -5.47 4.79
N LYS A 165 -8.59 -5.44 4.13
CA LYS A 165 -8.32 -4.57 2.96
C LYS A 165 -8.63 -5.25 1.63
N ASP A 166 -8.37 -6.54 1.51
CA ASP A 166 -8.58 -7.29 0.26
C ASP A 166 -9.11 -8.70 0.57
N ARG A 167 -10.35 -8.97 0.16
CA ARG A 167 -11.00 -10.28 0.29
C ARG A 167 -10.92 -11.11 -0.99
N SER A 168 -10.34 -10.57 -2.06
CA SER A 168 -10.33 -11.23 -3.36
C SER A 168 -9.23 -12.29 -3.50
N ARG A 169 -8.18 -12.19 -2.68
CA ARG A 169 -6.99 -13.04 -2.81
C ARG A 169 -7.12 -14.32 -1.98
N GLU A 170 -7.34 -15.43 -2.66
CA GLU A 170 -7.43 -16.76 -2.05
C GLU A 170 -6.20 -17.11 -1.17
N LYS A 171 -5.00 -16.63 -1.53
CA LYS A 171 -3.77 -16.84 -0.75
C LYS A 171 -3.88 -16.34 0.69
N LEU A 172 -4.61 -15.25 0.92
CA LEU A 172 -4.83 -14.74 2.28
C LEU A 172 -5.62 -15.73 3.14
N TYR A 173 -6.65 -16.34 2.57
CA TYR A 173 -7.44 -17.36 3.28
C TYR A 173 -6.64 -18.63 3.53
N GLU A 174 -5.78 -19.04 2.60
CA GLU A 174 -4.87 -20.17 2.81
C GLU A 174 -3.98 -19.94 4.04
N ILE A 175 -3.35 -18.77 4.11
CA ILE A 175 -2.48 -18.44 5.24
C ILE A 175 -3.29 -18.27 6.53
N ALA A 176 -4.49 -17.68 6.47
CA ALA A 176 -5.38 -17.58 7.62
C ALA A 176 -5.73 -18.96 8.18
N MET A 177 -6.13 -19.89 7.32
CA MET A 177 -6.43 -21.28 7.72
C MET A 177 -5.22 -21.95 8.38
N ARG A 178 -4.02 -21.81 7.80
CA ARG A 178 -2.78 -22.35 8.38
C ARG A 178 -2.46 -21.72 9.75
N SER A 179 -2.64 -20.41 9.86
CA SER A 179 -2.38 -19.67 11.09
C SER A 179 -3.33 -20.09 12.21
N TYR A 180 -4.62 -20.19 11.91
CA TYR A 180 -5.62 -20.66 12.87
C TYR A 180 -5.41 -22.14 13.25
N ALA A 181 -5.10 -23.00 12.30
CA ALA A 181 -4.82 -24.42 12.58
C ALA A 181 -3.60 -24.56 13.49
N GLN A 182 -2.50 -23.84 13.21
CA GLN A 182 -1.30 -23.85 14.06
C GLN A 182 -1.56 -23.27 15.46
N ALA A 183 -2.51 -22.34 15.57
CA ALA A 183 -2.96 -21.78 16.86
C ALA A 183 -3.96 -22.68 17.59
N SER A 184 -4.25 -23.89 17.08
CA SER A 184 -5.29 -24.81 17.60
C SER A 184 -6.71 -24.22 17.57
N ARG A 185 -6.95 -23.24 16.69
CA ARG A 185 -8.24 -22.59 16.46
C ARG A 185 -8.92 -23.17 15.21
N ARG A 186 -9.23 -24.48 15.28
CA ARG A 186 -9.77 -25.25 14.15
C ARG A 186 -11.05 -24.65 13.57
N GLU A 187 -11.98 -24.22 14.41
CA GLU A 187 -13.25 -23.63 13.97
C GLU A 187 -13.00 -22.36 13.12
N ASP A 188 -12.08 -21.50 13.54
CA ASP A 188 -11.73 -20.31 12.79
C ASP A 188 -11.07 -20.63 11.45
N ALA A 189 -10.25 -21.69 11.40
CA ALA A 189 -9.66 -22.16 10.15
C ALA A 189 -10.75 -22.64 9.15
N LEU A 190 -11.76 -23.38 9.63
CA LEU A 190 -12.88 -23.82 8.80
C LEU A 190 -13.74 -22.62 8.34
N ASN A 191 -13.98 -21.65 9.23
CA ASN A 191 -14.71 -20.43 8.91
C ASN A 191 -14.00 -19.59 7.88
N ALA A 192 -12.66 -19.50 7.90
CA ALA A 192 -11.87 -18.81 6.90
C ALA A 192 -12.08 -19.42 5.49
N TYR A 193 -12.09 -20.75 5.37
CA TYR A 193 -12.42 -21.41 4.11
C TYR A 193 -13.83 -21.09 3.62
N LEU A 194 -14.83 -21.17 4.51
CA LEU A 194 -16.22 -20.87 4.16
C LEU A 194 -16.40 -19.42 3.71
N ALA A 195 -15.69 -18.49 4.33
CA ALA A 195 -15.68 -17.09 3.93
C ALA A 195 -15.06 -16.89 2.53
N CYS A 196 -13.94 -17.57 2.24
CA CYS A 196 -13.33 -17.59 0.92
C CYS A 196 -14.30 -18.12 -0.14
N LYS A 197 -14.88 -19.30 0.12
CA LYS A 197 -15.82 -19.94 -0.80
C LYS A 197 -17.03 -19.05 -1.09
N LYS A 198 -17.61 -18.47 -0.05
CA LYS A 198 -18.73 -17.53 -0.18
C LYS A 198 -18.37 -16.34 -1.07
N TYR A 199 -17.25 -15.69 -0.79
CA TYR A 199 -16.80 -14.52 -1.54
C TYR A 199 -16.55 -14.84 -3.02
N LEU A 200 -15.79 -15.91 -3.31
CA LEU A 200 -15.47 -16.31 -4.68
C LEU A 200 -16.73 -16.70 -5.48
N ASN A 201 -17.69 -17.35 -4.83
CA ASN A 201 -18.93 -17.73 -5.49
C ASN A 201 -19.84 -16.53 -5.77
N GLU A 202 -20.01 -15.62 -4.78
CA GLU A 202 -20.88 -14.46 -4.91
C GLU A 202 -20.33 -13.43 -5.92
N GLU A 203 -19.00 -13.18 -5.94
CA GLU A 203 -18.41 -12.13 -6.78
C GLU A 203 -17.99 -12.65 -8.17
N PHE A 204 -17.56 -13.90 -8.28
CA PHE A 204 -16.95 -14.44 -9.50
C PHE A 204 -17.62 -15.70 -10.05
N GLY A 205 -18.54 -16.33 -9.30
CA GLY A 205 -19.12 -17.62 -9.66
C GLY A 205 -18.11 -18.78 -9.63
N LEU A 206 -17.04 -18.66 -8.86
CA LEU A 206 -15.95 -19.62 -8.77
C LEU A 206 -15.94 -20.35 -7.43
N ASP A 207 -15.44 -21.60 -7.45
CA ASP A 207 -15.08 -22.33 -6.24
C ASP A 207 -13.59 -22.08 -5.88
N PRO A 208 -13.22 -22.24 -4.57
CA PRO A 208 -11.83 -22.20 -4.16
C PRO A 208 -10.97 -23.22 -4.88
N SER A 209 -9.65 -22.96 -4.97
CA SER A 209 -8.69 -23.88 -5.60
C SER A 209 -8.71 -25.27 -4.98
N ALA A 210 -8.33 -26.27 -5.78
CA ALA A 210 -8.26 -27.66 -5.32
C ALA A 210 -7.29 -27.85 -4.13
N SER A 211 -6.27 -27.03 -4.01
CA SER A 211 -5.33 -27.04 -2.87
C SER A 211 -6.01 -26.60 -1.58
N LEU A 212 -6.78 -25.51 -1.63
CA LEU A 212 -7.48 -24.98 -0.47
C LEU A 212 -8.62 -25.92 -0.04
N GLN A 213 -9.33 -26.51 -1.01
CA GLN A 213 -10.35 -27.54 -0.74
C GLN A 213 -9.77 -28.78 -0.03
N LYS A 214 -8.61 -29.27 -0.51
CA LYS A 214 -7.92 -30.40 0.13
C LYS A 214 -7.49 -30.08 1.55
N PHE A 215 -6.98 -28.88 1.78
CA PHE A 215 -6.60 -28.47 3.13
C PHE A 215 -7.81 -28.37 4.05
N TYR A 216 -8.95 -27.84 3.58
CA TYR A 216 -10.19 -27.82 4.33
C TYR A 216 -10.66 -29.24 4.71
N VAL A 217 -10.64 -30.20 3.77
CA VAL A 217 -11.00 -31.58 4.02
C VAL A 217 -10.08 -32.24 5.06
N SER A 218 -8.78 -31.99 5.00
CA SER A 218 -7.84 -32.50 6.01
C SER A 218 -8.15 -31.99 7.40
N LEU A 219 -8.51 -30.72 7.52
CA LEU A 219 -8.91 -30.13 8.82
C LEU A 219 -10.20 -30.73 9.37
N ILE A 220 -11.13 -31.20 8.53
CA ILE A 220 -12.37 -31.86 9.01
C ILE A 220 -12.10 -33.30 9.48
N SER A 221 -11.09 -33.96 8.90
CA SER A 221 -10.81 -35.36 9.14
C SER A 221 -9.97 -35.63 10.41
N GLU A 222 -9.34 -34.61 10.96
CA GLU A 222 -8.62 -34.59 12.25
C GLU A 222 -9.60 -34.37 13.42
#